data_f4572bdec9b21d718319b5070518109c
#
_entry.id   f4572bdec9b21d718319b5070518109c
#
_cell.length_a   1.000
_cell.length_b   1.000
_cell.length_c   1.000
_cell.angle_alpha   90.00
_cell.angle_beta   90.00
_cell.angle_gamma   90.00
#
_symmetry.space_group_name_H-M   'P 1'
#
loop_
_entity.id
_entity.type
_entity.pdbx_description
1 polymer ?
#
loop_
_entity_poly.entity_id
_entity_poly.type
_entity_poly.pdbx_seq_one_letter_code
_entity_poly.pdbx_strand_id
1 'polypeptide(L)'
;MTPPDRINTLTSRFADDTGVWLIITACLFILLGLFAIIEPGVGALAVTQLVAWLLIIGGATHIISIFRHDDGGAVWHLALGLVYISGGMYFLSQPAIAMEALTLLLAMLLLVEAGIDLVAYSAQRREPGAVWLLVNAFVTALLGTLIAMHWPAMTGWVIGTMLGLNLLTTGVSRLMLGMAARNVAA
;
A
#
# COMPACT_ATOMS: atom_id res chain seq x y z
N MET A 1 2.74 -48.96 4.04
CA MET A 1 2.42 -47.55 3.67
C MET A 1 3.05 -47.27 2.32
N THR A 2 2.23 -47.14 1.29
CA THR A 2 2.68 -46.94 -0.09
C THR A 2 3.16 -45.51 -0.32
N PRO A 3 4.07 -45.22 -1.29
CA PRO A 3 4.57 -43.88 -1.56
C PRO A 3 3.51 -42.78 -1.73
N PRO A 4 2.35 -43.05 -2.37
CA PRO A 4 1.28 -42.06 -2.51
C PRO A 4 0.63 -41.62 -1.18
N ASP A 5 0.55 -42.49 -0.18
CA ASP A 5 -0.06 -42.15 1.11
C ASP A 5 0.78 -41.17 1.90
N ARG A 6 2.10 -41.22 1.78
CA ARG A 6 3.01 -40.23 2.42
C ARG A 6 2.92 -38.86 1.77
N ILE A 7 2.77 -38.80 0.46
CA ILE A 7 2.64 -37.53 -0.27
C ILE A 7 1.33 -36.84 0.13
N ASN A 8 0.23 -37.59 0.17
CA ASN A 8 -1.07 -37.04 0.55
C ASN A 8 -1.11 -36.56 2.01
N THR A 9 -0.46 -37.29 2.94
CA THR A 9 -0.38 -36.85 4.35
C THR A 9 0.54 -35.65 4.57
N LEU A 10 1.58 -35.48 3.77
CA LEU A 10 2.43 -34.31 3.81
C LEU A 10 1.70 -33.08 3.24
N THR A 11 1.05 -33.22 2.08
CA THR A 11 0.31 -32.12 1.45
C THR A 11 -0.85 -31.63 2.31
N SER A 12 -1.57 -32.52 3.00
CA SER A 12 -2.65 -32.13 3.90
C SER A 12 -2.14 -31.39 5.13
N ARG A 13 -1.00 -31.81 5.73
CA ARG A 13 -0.39 -31.10 6.86
C ARG A 13 0.12 -29.71 6.47
N PHE A 14 0.79 -29.58 5.34
CA PHE A 14 1.22 -28.26 4.83
C PHE A 14 0.03 -27.34 4.54
N ALA A 15 -1.07 -27.87 4.02
CA ALA A 15 -2.29 -27.10 3.77
C ALA A 15 -2.96 -26.65 5.08
N ASP A 16 -2.99 -27.50 6.10
CA ASP A 16 -3.57 -27.18 7.41
C ASP A 16 -2.73 -26.13 8.15
N ASP A 17 -1.41 -26.34 8.23
CA ASP A 17 -0.49 -25.37 8.82
C ASP A 17 -0.56 -24.01 8.11
N THR A 18 -0.60 -24.00 6.78
CA THR A 18 -0.74 -22.75 5.99
C THR A 18 -2.08 -22.09 6.25
N GLY A 19 -3.16 -22.86 6.36
CA GLY A 19 -4.50 -22.36 6.67
C GLY A 19 -4.57 -21.68 8.04
N VAL A 20 -3.96 -22.28 9.06
CA VAL A 20 -3.90 -21.71 10.42
C VAL A 20 -3.11 -20.38 10.43
N TRP A 21 -1.94 -20.33 9.78
CA TRP A 21 -1.15 -19.12 9.69
C TRP A 21 -1.88 -17.99 8.94
N LEU A 22 -2.63 -18.31 7.88
CA LEU A 22 -3.46 -17.35 7.16
C LEU A 22 -4.57 -16.79 8.05
N ILE A 23 -5.22 -17.62 8.87
CA ILE A 23 -6.27 -17.18 9.79
C ILE A 23 -5.69 -16.28 10.89
N ILE A 24 -4.56 -16.66 11.49
CA ILE A 24 -3.91 -15.85 12.54
C ILE A 24 -3.51 -14.48 11.98
N THR A 25 -2.85 -14.46 10.83
CA THR A 25 -2.47 -13.20 10.17
C THR A 25 -3.70 -12.40 9.74
N ALA A 26 -4.78 -13.03 9.28
CA ALA A 26 -6.04 -12.38 8.94
C ALA A 26 -6.66 -11.66 10.15
N CYS A 27 -6.75 -12.34 11.28
CA CYS A 27 -7.26 -11.74 12.52
C CYS A 27 -6.41 -10.54 12.97
N LEU A 28 -5.08 -10.66 12.87
CA LEU A 28 -4.17 -9.56 13.18
C LEU A 28 -4.41 -8.35 12.25
N PHE A 29 -4.53 -8.57 10.94
CA PHE A 29 -4.80 -7.50 9.97
C PHE A 29 -6.17 -6.85 10.20
N ILE A 30 -7.21 -7.63 10.53
CA ILE A 30 -8.54 -7.09 10.85
C ILE A 30 -8.48 -6.22 12.11
N LEU A 31 -7.83 -6.68 13.18
CA LEU A 31 -7.69 -5.91 14.41
C LEU A 31 -6.89 -4.62 14.20
N LEU A 32 -5.76 -4.69 13.49
CA LEU A 32 -4.95 -3.52 13.16
C LEU A 32 -5.70 -2.55 12.25
N GLY A 33 -6.46 -3.06 11.28
CA GLY A 33 -7.28 -2.26 10.39
C GLY A 33 -8.40 -1.52 11.13
N LEU A 34 -9.08 -2.20 12.04
CA LEU A 34 -10.11 -1.58 12.90
C LEU A 34 -9.49 -0.52 13.80
N PHE A 35 -8.34 -0.81 14.42
CA PHE A 35 -7.62 0.16 15.24
C PHE A 35 -7.21 1.41 14.45
N ALA A 36 -6.71 1.23 13.23
CA ALA A 36 -6.32 2.35 12.36
C ALA A 36 -7.51 3.20 11.89
N ILE A 37 -8.74 2.66 11.87
CA ILE A 37 -9.96 3.43 11.60
C ILE A 37 -10.42 4.20 12.85
N ILE A 38 -10.29 3.60 14.03
CA ILE A 38 -10.69 4.24 15.30
C ILE A 38 -9.72 5.37 15.66
N GLU A 39 -8.42 5.14 15.47
CA GLU A 39 -7.34 6.08 15.77
C GLU A 39 -6.53 6.39 14.49
N PRO A 40 -7.12 7.14 13.55
CA PRO A 40 -6.50 7.34 12.23
C PRO A 40 -5.19 8.10 12.29
N GLY A 41 -4.98 8.94 13.31
CA GLY A 41 -3.71 9.63 13.53
C GLY A 41 -2.55 8.66 13.78
N VAL A 42 -2.78 7.60 14.55
CA VAL A 42 -1.77 6.56 14.80
C VAL A 42 -1.48 5.77 13.53
N GLY A 43 -2.52 5.42 12.76
CA GLY A 43 -2.37 4.76 11.47
C GLY A 43 -1.55 5.61 10.48
N ALA A 44 -1.82 6.90 10.42
CA ALA A 44 -1.09 7.83 9.56
C ALA A 44 0.38 7.96 9.97
N LEU A 45 0.66 8.04 11.28
CA LEU A 45 2.03 8.02 11.79
C LEU A 45 2.77 6.75 11.39
N ALA A 46 2.15 5.59 11.52
CA ALA A 46 2.76 4.32 11.15
C ALA A 46 3.13 4.28 9.65
N VAL A 47 2.23 4.73 8.76
CA VAL A 47 2.52 4.84 7.32
C VAL A 47 3.67 5.80 7.06
N THR A 48 3.65 6.97 7.70
CA THR A 48 4.69 7.99 7.52
C THR A 48 6.06 7.50 7.94
N GLN A 49 6.15 6.82 9.09
CA GLN A 49 7.40 6.22 9.57
C GLN A 49 7.89 5.13 8.61
N LEU A 50 6.98 4.30 8.10
CA LEU A 50 7.33 3.26 7.13
C LEU A 50 7.89 3.88 5.84
N VAL A 51 7.24 4.92 5.32
CA VAL A 51 7.72 5.66 4.13
C VAL A 51 9.09 6.29 4.38
N ALA A 52 9.31 6.90 5.54
CA ALA A 52 10.59 7.48 5.91
C ALA A 52 11.72 6.43 5.91
N TRP A 53 11.49 5.26 6.49
CA TRP A 53 12.45 4.15 6.45
C TRP A 53 12.69 3.61 5.05
N LEU A 54 11.63 3.49 4.23
CA LEU A 54 11.77 3.07 2.83
C LEU A 54 12.60 4.07 2.01
N LEU A 55 12.45 5.37 2.26
CA LEU A 55 13.29 6.40 1.64
C LEU A 55 14.76 6.22 2.04
N ILE A 56 15.06 6.02 3.32
CA ILE A 56 16.44 5.81 3.80
C ILE A 56 17.05 4.56 3.16
N ILE A 57 16.32 3.44 3.17
CA ILE A 57 16.77 2.20 2.56
C ILE A 57 16.95 2.38 1.05
N GLY A 58 16.00 3.03 0.36
CA GLY A 58 16.09 3.34 -1.06
C GLY A 58 17.32 4.22 -1.37
N GLY A 59 17.58 5.23 -0.56
CA GLY A 59 18.78 6.06 -0.69
C GLY A 59 20.09 5.27 -0.49
N ALA A 60 20.11 4.38 0.49
CA ALA A 60 21.26 3.50 0.71
C ALA A 60 21.51 2.56 -0.50
N THR A 61 20.45 2.01 -1.10
CA THR A 61 20.60 1.18 -2.32
C THR A 61 21.15 1.98 -3.49
N HIS A 62 20.76 3.25 -3.65
CA HIS A 62 21.34 4.13 -4.67
C HIS A 62 22.84 4.39 -4.43
N ILE A 63 23.27 4.58 -3.19
CA ILE A 63 24.69 4.73 -2.86
C ILE A 63 25.46 3.44 -3.12
N ILE A 64 24.90 2.29 -2.74
CA ILE A 64 25.53 0.98 -2.98
C ILE A 64 25.66 0.70 -4.48
N SER A 65 24.70 1.14 -5.30
CA SER A 65 24.74 0.91 -6.76
C SER A 65 25.91 1.61 -7.45
N ILE A 66 26.46 2.68 -6.86
CA ILE A 66 27.67 3.35 -7.37
C ILE A 66 28.85 2.39 -7.46
N PHE A 67 28.98 1.47 -6.50
CA PHE A 67 30.07 0.50 -6.45
C PHE A 67 29.86 -0.72 -7.36
N ARG A 68 28.68 -0.85 -7.97
CA ARG A 68 28.32 -2.02 -8.79
C ARG A 68 28.26 -1.72 -10.29
N HIS A 69 28.11 -0.46 -10.68
CA HIS A 69 27.94 -0.06 -12.07
C HIS A 69 29.04 0.93 -12.46
N ASP A 70 29.80 0.57 -13.49
CA ASP A 70 30.88 1.41 -14.09
C ASP A 70 30.35 2.41 -15.13
N ASP A 71 29.02 2.56 -15.25
CA ASP A 71 28.33 3.23 -16.36
C ASP A 71 28.23 4.77 -16.22
N GLY A 72 29.22 5.47 -15.71
CA GLY A 72 29.25 6.96 -15.77
C GLY A 72 28.11 7.69 -15.02
N GLY A 73 27.13 6.96 -14.46
CA GLY A 73 25.97 7.49 -13.73
C GLY A 73 26.21 7.69 -12.22
N ALA A 74 27.41 7.52 -11.73
CA ALA A 74 27.73 7.57 -10.29
C ALA A 74 27.28 8.87 -9.62
N VAL A 75 27.45 10.01 -10.27
CA VAL A 75 27.03 11.32 -9.75
C VAL A 75 25.51 11.38 -9.58
N TRP A 76 24.76 10.84 -10.52
CA TRP A 76 23.29 10.81 -10.48
C TRP A 76 22.77 9.91 -9.34
N HIS A 77 23.35 8.72 -9.20
CA HIS A 77 23.05 7.81 -8.11
C HIS A 77 23.41 8.39 -6.74
N LEU A 78 24.53 9.10 -6.64
CA LEU A 78 24.92 9.80 -5.42
C LEU A 78 23.91 10.89 -5.06
N ALA A 79 23.56 11.73 -6.02
CA ALA A 79 22.60 12.82 -5.83
C ALA A 79 21.24 12.27 -5.37
N LEU A 80 20.71 11.26 -6.06
CA LEU A 80 19.46 10.60 -5.66
C LEU A 80 19.58 9.97 -4.27
N GLY A 81 20.65 9.24 -3.98
CA GLY A 81 20.86 8.60 -2.68
C GLY A 81 20.85 9.62 -1.53
N LEU A 82 21.52 10.76 -1.71
CA LEU A 82 21.52 11.84 -0.73
C LEU A 82 20.15 12.49 -0.55
N VAL A 83 19.43 12.73 -1.65
CA VAL A 83 18.05 13.29 -1.58
C VAL A 83 17.11 12.34 -0.84
N TYR A 84 17.17 11.05 -1.15
CA TYR A 84 16.32 10.04 -0.49
C TYR A 84 16.64 9.90 1.00
N ILE A 85 17.93 9.84 1.39
CA ILE A 85 18.33 9.73 2.80
C ILE A 85 17.95 10.99 3.56
N SER A 86 18.27 12.17 3.02
CA SER A 86 17.95 13.43 3.69
C SER A 86 16.44 13.64 3.82
N GLY A 87 15.66 13.29 2.80
CA GLY A 87 14.21 13.32 2.84
C GLY A 87 13.63 12.34 3.87
N GLY A 88 14.14 11.12 3.93
CA GLY A 88 13.73 10.12 4.92
C GLY A 88 14.07 10.53 6.35
N MET A 89 15.27 11.08 6.59
CA MET A 89 15.65 11.62 7.90
C MET A 89 14.77 12.82 8.30
N TYR A 90 14.45 13.69 7.35
CA TYR A 90 13.55 14.83 7.60
C TYR A 90 12.15 14.32 7.98
N PHE A 91 11.62 13.30 7.31
CA PHE A 91 10.32 12.70 7.63
C PHE A 91 10.32 12.04 9.01
N LEU A 92 11.43 11.41 9.43
CA LEU A 92 11.56 10.87 10.79
C LEU A 92 11.57 11.98 11.85
N SER A 93 12.22 13.10 11.56
CA SER A 93 12.34 14.23 12.51
C SER A 93 11.08 15.07 12.61
N GLN A 94 10.29 15.16 11.52
CA GLN A 94 9.10 15.99 11.42
C GLN A 94 7.90 15.20 10.87
N PRO A 95 7.38 14.23 11.63
CA PRO A 95 6.34 13.33 11.12
C PRO A 95 5.03 14.03 10.76
N ALA A 96 4.70 15.15 11.41
CA ALA A 96 3.52 15.94 11.08
C ALA A 96 3.62 16.53 9.67
N ILE A 97 4.76 17.15 9.34
CA ILE A 97 5.01 17.73 8.00
C ILE A 97 5.05 16.61 6.95
N ALA A 98 5.62 15.46 7.29
CA ALA A 98 5.65 14.30 6.41
C ALA A 98 4.25 13.77 6.10
N MET A 99 3.35 13.67 7.10
CA MET A 99 1.95 13.33 6.89
C MET A 99 1.25 14.33 5.96
N GLU A 100 1.46 15.63 6.18
CA GLU A 100 0.89 16.68 5.33
C GLU A 100 1.38 16.55 3.88
N ALA A 101 2.67 16.33 3.66
CA ALA A 101 3.25 16.14 2.33
C ALA A 101 2.70 14.89 1.65
N LEU A 102 2.59 13.76 2.36
CA LEU A 102 2.04 12.52 1.82
C LEU A 102 0.56 12.67 1.46
N THR A 103 -0.23 13.37 2.26
CA THR A 103 -1.65 13.62 1.98
C THR A 103 -1.83 14.50 0.74
N LEU A 104 -1.01 15.54 0.61
CA LEU A 104 -1.05 16.40 -0.57
C LEU A 104 -0.62 15.63 -1.82
N LEU A 105 0.42 14.81 -1.72
CA LEU A 105 0.85 13.92 -2.80
C LEU A 105 -0.28 12.97 -3.21
N LEU A 106 -0.97 12.37 -2.24
CA LEU A 106 -2.13 11.51 -2.50
C LEU A 106 -3.24 12.26 -3.23
N ALA A 107 -3.58 13.47 -2.79
CA ALA A 107 -4.59 14.30 -3.46
C ALA A 107 -4.20 14.58 -4.92
N MET A 108 -2.93 14.93 -5.17
CA MET A 108 -2.42 15.15 -6.54
C MET A 108 -2.49 13.88 -7.38
N LEU A 109 -2.11 12.72 -6.82
CA LEU A 109 -2.18 11.44 -7.53
C LEU A 109 -3.61 11.08 -7.91
N LEU A 110 -4.59 11.28 -7.01
CA LEU A 110 -6.00 11.06 -7.30
C LEU A 110 -6.50 11.99 -8.42
N LEU A 111 -6.09 13.25 -8.45
CA LEU A 111 -6.47 14.17 -9.51
C LEU A 111 -5.84 13.78 -10.86
N VAL A 112 -4.60 13.32 -10.87
CA VAL A 112 -3.95 12.79 -12.07
C VAL A 112 -4.64 11.51 -12.55
N GLU A 113 -4.97 10.58 -11.65
CA GLU A 113 -5.71 9.35 -11.96
C GLU A 113 -7.07 9.69 -12.60
N ALA A 114 -7.82 10.61 -11.99
CA ALA A 114 -9.09 11.06 -12.55
C ALA A 114 -8.95 11.64 -13.97
N GLY A 115 -7.87 12.39 -14.21
CA GLY A 115 -7.54 12.90 -15.55
C GLY A 115 -7.25 11.78 -16.55
N ILE A 116 -6.48 10.76 -16.14
CA ILE A 116 -6.18 9.59 -16.97
C ILE A 116 -7.46 8.83 -17.31
N ASP A 117 -8.32 8.59 -16.31
CA ASP A 117 -9.60 7.90 -16.52
C ASP A 117 -10.53 8.65 -17.48
N LEU A 118 -10.56 9.99 -17.40
CA LEU A 118 -11.32 10.81 -18.31
C LEU A 118 -10.80 10.72 -19.76
N VAL A 119 -9.48 10.70 -19.93
CA VAL A 119 -8.85 10.47 -21.24
C VAL A 119 -9.15 9.07 -21.74
N ALA A 120 -9.02 8.05 -20.88
CA ALA A 120 -9.34 6.66 -21.22
C ALA A 120 -10.83 6.51 -21.62
N TYR A 121 -11.75 7.13 -20.88
CA TYR A 121 -13.15 7.18 -21.26
C TYR A 121 -13.35 7.79 -22.64
N SER A 122 -12.70 8.92 -22.94
CA SER A 122 -12.85 9.59 -24.23
C SER A 122 -12.40 8.70 -25.41
N ALA A 123 -11.37 7.88 -25.19
CA ALA A 123 -10.84 6.94 -26.17
C ALA A 123 -11.72 5.69 -26.33
N GLN A 124 -12.33 5.21 -25.25
CA GLN A 124 -13.08 3.95 -25.19
C GLN A 124 -14.60 4.14 -25.06
N ARG A 125 -15.14 5.33 -25.28
CA ARG A 125 -16.56 5.66 -25.05
C ARG A 125 -17.57 4.80 -25.80
N ARG A 126 -17.14 4.04 -26.83
CA ARG A 126 -17.99 3.13 -27.63
C ARG A 126 -17.98 1.71 -27.09
N GLU A 127 -17.08 1.38 -26.16
CA GLU A 127 -16.97 0.04 -25.59
C GLU A 127 -17.98 -0.18 -24.46
N PRO A 128 -18.52 -1.41 -24.34
CA PRO A 128 -19.38 -1.77 -23.22
C PRO A 128 -18.64 -1.57 -21.89
N GLY A 129 -19.22 -0.80 -20.98
CA GLY A 129 -18.61 -0.57 -19.66
C GLY A 129 -17.75 0.69 -19.55
N ALA A 130 -17.49 1.42 -20.63
CA ALA A 130 -16.72 2.66 -20.59
C ALA A 130 -17.29 3.70 -19.58
N VAL A 131 -18.60 3.68 -19.35
CA VAL A 131 -19.25 4.55 -18.35
C VAL A 131 -18.64 4.38 -16.94
N TRP A 132 -18.14 3.20 -16.60
CA TRP A 132 -17.47 2.99 -15.31
C TRP A 132 -16.19 3.81 -15.14
N LEU A 133 -15.45 4.05 -16.23
CA LEU A 133 -14.27 4.94 -16.23
C LEU A 133 -14.70 6.38 -15.91
N LEU A 134 -15.83 6.83 -16.47
CA LEU A 134 -16.35 8.18 -16.19
C LEU A 134 -16.80 8.31 -14.72
N VAL A 135 -17.48 7.28 -14.19
CA VAL A 135 -17.91 7.25 -12.78
C VAL A 135 -16.68 7.26 -11.87
N ASN A 136 -15.68 6.44 -12.17
CA ASN A 136 -14.43 6.40 -11.41
C ASN A 136 -13.71 7.76 -11.46
N ALA A 137 -13.54 8.34 -12.65
CA ALA A 137 -12.93 9.65 -12.82
C ALA A 137 -13.62 10.73 -11.98
N PHE A 138 -14.95 10.75 -11.97
CA PHE A 138 -15.72 11.73 -11.20
C PHE A 138 -15.53 11.53 -9.67
N VAL A 139 -15.65 10.30 -9.19
CA VAL A 139 -15.48 9.98 -7.76
C VAL A 139 -14.06 10.28 -7.30
N THR A 140 -13.05 9.88 -8.08
CA THR A 140 -11.64 10.09 -7.77
C THR A 140 -11.27 11.58 -7.79
N ALA A 141 -11.80 12.35 -8.79
CA ALA A 141 -11.62 13.80 -8.83
C ALA A 141 -12.26 14.50 -7.63
N LEU A 142 -13.47 14.08 -7.25
CA LEU A 142 -14.17 14.63 -6.09
C LEU A 142 -13.37 14.38 -4.80
N LEU A 143 -12.90 13.14 -4.60
CA LEU A 143 -12.08 12.78 -3.44
C LEU A 143 -10.77 13.58 -3.41
N GLY A 144 -10.01 13.63 -4.49
CA GLY A 144 -8.76 14.39 -4.57
C GLY A 144 -8.97 15.88 -4.29
N THR A 145 -10.05 16.46 -4.83
CA THR A 145 -10.40 17.87 -4.57
C THR A 145 -10.79 18.11 -3.11
N LEU A 146 -11.61 17.24 -2.52
CA LEU A 146 -12.00 17.35 -1.11
C LEU A 146 -10.81 17.28 -0.18
N ILE A 147 -9.87 16.34 -0.44
CA ILE A 147 -8.64 16.22 0.34
C ILE A 147 -7.79 17.49 0.21
N ALA A 148 -7.60 18.00 -1.01
CA ALA A 148 -6.82 19.21 -1.25
C ALA A 148 -7.44 20.45 -0.60
N MET A 149 -8.76 20.60 -0.63
CA MET A 149 -9.47 21.74 -0.03
C MET A 149 -9.42 21.75 1.51
N HIS A 150 -9.37 20.59 2.14
CA HIS A 150 -9.35 20.46 3.60
C HIS A 150 -7.95 20.16 4.15
N TRP A 151 -6.93 20.22 3.29
CA TRP A 151 -5.53 20.12 3.72
C TRP A 151 -5.12 21.38 4.52
N PRO A 152 -4.34 21.27 5.60
CA PRO A 152 -3.78 20.05 6.20
C PRO A 152 -4.68 19.36 7.25
N ALA A 153 -5.85 19.90 7.55
CA ALA A 153 -6.70 19.47 8.67
C ALA A 153 -7.11 17.97 8.62
N MET A 154 -7.29 17.41 7.42
CA MET A 154 -7.71 16.02 7.24
C MET A 154 -6.56 15.01 7.09
N THR A 155 -5.31 15.44 7.19
CA THR A 155 -4.12 14.66 6.88
C THR A 155 -4.07 13.31 7.60
N GLY A 156 -4.15 13.30 8.92
CA GLY A 156 -4.11 12.07 9.71
C GLY A 156 -5.31 11.16 9.46
N TRP A 157 -6.49 11.75 9.30
CA TRP A 157 -7.72 11.01 9.05
C TRP A 157 -7.68 10.26 7.71
N VAL A 158 -7.28 10.93 6.63
CA VAL A 158 -7.25 10.35 5.28
C VAL A 158 -6.30 9.15 5.21
N ILE A 159 -5.03 9.36 5.62
CA ILE A 159 -4.00 8.30 5.53
C ILE A 159 -4.35 7.13 6.44
N GLY A 160 -4.75 7.40 7.69
CA GLY A 160 -5.05 6.37 8.66
C GLY A 160 -6.29 5.55 8.30
N THR A 161 -7.34 6.21 7.80
CA THR A 161 -8.55 5.51 7.34
C THR A 161 -8.27 4.65 6.11
N MET A 162 -7.48 5.14 5.14
CA MET A 162 -7.08 4.35 3.96
C MET A 162 -6.23 3.13 4.35
N LEU A 163 -5.29 3.31 5.29
CA LEU A 163 -4.55 2.17 5.84
C LEU A 163 -5.50 1.16 6.50
N GLY A 164 -6.41 1.64 7.33
CA GLY A 164 -7.37 0.78 8.03
C GLY A 164 -8.24 -0.03 7.09
N LEU A 165 -8.80 0.60 6.05
CA LEU A 165 -9.59 -0.08 5.02
C LEU A 165 -8.76 -1.10 4.24
N ASN A 166 -7.53 -0.78 3.88
CA ASN A 166 -6.62 -1.70 3.19
C ASN A 166 -6.30 -2.93 4.05
N LEU A 167 -6.00 -2.73 5.33
CA LEU A 167 -5.75 -3.82 6.26
C LEU A 167 -6.99 -4.69 6.48
N LEU A 168 -8.18 -4.09 6.60
CA LEU A 168 -9.44 -4.83 6.73
C LEU A 168 -9.73 -5.69 5.50
N THR A 169 -9.65 -5.14 4.31
CA THR A 169 -9.89 -5.88 3.07
C THR A 169 -8.87 -7.01 2.88
N THR A 170 -7.61 -6.76 3.17
CA THR A 170 -6.55 -7.78 3.16
C THR A 170 -6.80 -8.86 4.20
N GLY A 171 -7.20 -8.48 5.42
CA GLY A 171 -7.53 -9.40 6.50
C GLY A 171 -8.70 -10.31 6.15
N VAL A 172 -9.80 -9.75 5.63
CA VAL A 172 -10.97 -10.52 5.19
C VAL A 172 -10.60 -11.48 4.05
N SER A 173 -9.84 -11.03 3.06
CA SER A 173 -9.38 -11.88 1.95
C SER A 173 -8.53 -13.05 2.44
N ARG A 174 -7.59 -12.81 3.36
CA ARG A 174 -6.76 -13.87 3.98
C ARG A 174 -7.59 -14.82 4.82
N LEU A 175 -8.61 -14.33 5.54
CA LEU A 175 -9.50 -15.16 6.32
C LEU A 175 -10.27 -16.13 5.43
N MET A 176 -10.82 -15.65 4.32
CA MET A 176 -11.53 -16.49 3.35
C MET A 176 -10.60 -17.55 2.74
N LEU A 177 -9.37 -17.18 2.37
CA LEU A 177 -8.38 -18.10 1.84
C LEU A 177 -7.96 -19.15 2.88
N GLY A 178 -7.76 -18.75 4.15
CA GLY A 178 -7.39 -19.66 5.23
C GLY A 178 -8.50 -20.67 5.54
N MET A 179 -9.77 -20.23 5.54
CA MET A 179 -10.91 -21.14 5.69
C MET A 179 -11.04 -22.10 4.51
N ALA A 180 -10.85 -21.61 3.28
CA ALA A 180 -10.90 -22.47 2.08
C ALA A 180 -9.79 -23.53 2.10
N ALA A 181 -8.56 -23.16 2.50
CA ALA A 181 -7.45 -24.09 2.60
C ALA A 181 -7.71 -25.22 3.61
N ARG A 182 -8.34 -24.93 4.74
CA ARG A 182 -8.71 -25.92 5.75
C ARG A 182 -9.83 -26.86 5.29
N ASN A 183 -10.81 -26.35 4.53
CA ASN A 183 -11.89 -27.18 4.00
C ASN A 183 -11.41 -28.18 2.94
N VAL A 184 -10.29 -27.91 2.28
CA VAL A 184 -9.67 -28.84 1.31
C VAL A 184 -8.81 -29.89 2.03
N ALA A 185 -8.30 -29.58 3.24
CA ALA A 185 -7.48 -30.47 4.04
C ALA A 185 -8.31 -31.45 4.92
N ALA A 186 -9.61 -31.14 5.14
CA ALA A 186 -10.55 -31.96 5.92
C ALA A 186 -11.25 -32.98 5.04
#